data_16972150c858d867e73bf275cb46beb8
#
_entry.id   16972150c858d867e73bf275cb46beb8
#
_cell.length_a   1.000
_cell.length_b   1.000
_cell.length_c   1.000
_cell.angle_alpha   90.00
_cell.angle_beta   90.00
_cell.angle_gamma   90.00
#
_symmetry.space_group_name_H-M   'P 1'
#
loop_
_entity.id
_entity.type
_entity.pdbx_description
1 polymer ?
#
loop_
_entity_poly.entity_id
_entity_poly.type
_entity_poly.pdbx_seq_one_letter_code
_entity_poly.pdbx_strand_id
1 'polypeptide(L)'
;MTALNNSAKSIIQTINKMNEGGSASGYEEFLEQMKNMSAMQKSVNDQGMQLALGQIAPSLKASIMNRMLGQQRDIQNSLKQVMNQMNQTGKQGLGDLNGISSEIDKVINELIRNNYNRSINDRQQKILSRMLNSQKSMTQRGVKEERKSKTASQISSTSPMGLPNDLGQRKSIIMEAMDEALSAGFSSEYQGMIQKYFNSLNSLESLSVSDTLG
;
A
#
# COMPACT_ATOMS: atom_id res chain seq x y z
N MET A 1 -6.80 -23.67 -24.06
CA MET A 1 -6.97 -22.28 -24.55
C MET A 1 -7.84 -21.38 -23.67
N THR A 2 -8.65 -21.91 -22.75
CA THR A 2 -9.56 -21.14 -21.87
C THR A 2 -8.88 -20.32 -20.76
N ALA A 3 -7.76 -20.80 -20.21
CA ALA A 3 -7.06 -20.11 -19.10
C ALA A 3 -6.37 -18.80 -19.52
N LEU A 4 -5.80 -18.76 -20.75
CA LEU A 4 -5.18 -17.55 -21.31
C LEU A 4 -6.21 -16.45 -21.57
N ASN A 5 -7.40 -16.82 -22.01
CA ASN A 5 -8.50 -15.88 -22.28
C ASN A 5 -9.06 -15.27 -20.99
N ASN A 6 -9.04 -16.02 -19.88
CA ASN A 6 -9.53 -15.52 -18.59
C ASN A 6 -8.54 -14.54 -17.95
N SER A 7 -7.22 -14.77 -18.09
CA SER A 7 -6.21 -13.82 -17.63
C SER A 7 -6.23 -12.50 -18.42
N ALA A 8 -6.36 -12.58 -19.75
CA ALA A 8 -6.50 -11.40 -20.60
C ALA A 8 -7.79 -10.63 -20.32
N LYS A 9 -8.92 -11.32 -20.10
CA LYS A 9 -10.19 -10.68 -19.70
C LYS A 9 -10.09 -10.01 -18.33
N SER A 10 -9.44 -10.64 -17.36
CA SER A 10 -9.23 -10.06 -16.03
C SER A 10 -8.41 -8.78 -16.12
N ILE A 11 -7.35 -8.77 -16.92
CA ILE A 11 -6.51 -7.59 -17.16
C ILE A 11 -7.31 -6.47 -17.84
N ILE A 12 -8.10 -6.77 -18.86
CA ILE A 12 -8.93 -5.80 -19.57
C ILE A 12 -10.04 -5.25 -18.66
N GLN A 13 -10.66 -6.09 -17.82
CA GLN A 13 -11.66 -5.65 -16.85
C GLN A 13 -11.06 -4.74 -15.78
N THR A 14 -9.83 -5.02 -15.35
CA THR A 14 -9.10 -4.16 -14.41
C THR A 14 -8.79 -2.80 -15.06
N ILE A 15 -8.34 -2.79 -16.31
CA ILE A 15 -8.07 -1.55 -17.07
C ILE A 15 -9.35 -0.72 -17.25
N ASN A 16 -10.50 -1.34 -17.54
CA ASN A 16 -11.77 -0.63 -17.70
C ASN A 16 -12.29 -0.06 -16.37
N LYS A 17 -12.16 -0.77 -15.26
CA LYS A 17 -12.45 -0.24 -13.91
C LYS A 17 -11.57 0.94 -13.53
N MET A 18 -10.33 0.99 -14.00
CA MET A 18 -9.41 2.12 -13.80
C MET A 18 -9.91 3.43 -14.42
N ASN A 19 -10.69 3.30 -15.50
CA ASN A 19 -11.21 4.46 -16.24
C ASN A 19 -12.54 5.01 -15.66
N GLU A 20 -13.24 4.24 -14.82
CA GLU A 20 -14.58 4.57 -14.34
C GLU A 20 -14.67 5.00 -12.87
N GLY A 21 -13.61 4.83 -12.08
CA GLY A 21 -13.68 5.14 -10.65
C GLY A 21 -12.35 5.58 -10.08
N GLY A 22 -12.14 6.87 -9.95
CA GLY A 22 -11.00 7.41 -9.22
C GLY A 22 -11.00 6.90 -7.77
N SER A 23 -10.30 5.79 -7.51
CA SER A 23 -10.03 5.35 -6.15
C SER A 23 -9.07 6.34 -5.48
N ALA A 24 -9.37 6.71 -4.25
CA ALA A 24 -8.73 7.82 -3.54
C ALA A 24 -7.20 7.71 -3.40
N SER A 25 -6.60 6.52 -3.56
CA SER A 25 -5.15 6.32 -3.48
C SER A 25 -4.50 5.89 -4.81
N GLY A 26 -5.23 5.24 -5.71
CA GLY A 26 -4.70 4.68 -6.98
C GLY A 26 -3.60 3.63 -6.80
N TYR A 27 -3.29 3.22 -5.55
CA TYR A 27 -2.34 2.15 -5.26
C TYR A 27 -3.00 0.77 -5.19
N GLU A 28 -4.30 0.71 -4.96
CA GLU A 28 -5.05 -0.55 -4.82
C GLU A 28 -5.00 -1.36 -6.11
N GLU A 29 -5.13 -0.71 -7.25
CA GLU A 29 -5.07 -1.34 -8.57
C GLU A 29 -3.69 -1.91 -8.87
N PHE A 30 -2.64 -1.13 -8.60
CA PHE A 30 -1.27 -1.61 -8.73
C PHE A 30 -0.98 -2.77 -7.77
N LEU A 31 -1.53 -2.72 -6.55
CA LEU A 31 -1.41 -3.78 -5.57
C LEU A 31 -2.08 -5.07 -6.07
N GLU A 32 -3.28 -4.98 -6.64
CA GLU A 32 -3.99 -6.13 -7.19
C GLU A 32 -3.26 -6.73 -8.39
N GLN A 33 -2.77 -5.91 -9.31
CA GLN A 33 -1.95 -6.37 -10.43
C GLN A 33 -0.67 -7.07 -9.93
N MET A 34 -0.02 -6.52 -8.93
CA MET A 34 1.18 -7.11 -8.34
C MET A 34 0.87 -8.44 -7.61
N LYS A 35 -0.27 -8.55 -6.93
CA LYS A 35 -0.73 -9.80 -6.32
C LYS A 35 -0.95 -10.89 -7.38
N ASN A 36 -1.61 -10.54 -8.49
CA ASN A 36 -1.85 -11.46 -9.59
C ASN A 36 -0.54 -11.94 -10.22
N MET A 37 0.40 -11.03 -10.50
CA MET A 37 1.73 -11.39 -11.01
C MET A 37 2.50 -12.28 -10.04
N SER A 38 2.42 -12.03 -8.74
CA SER A 38 3.09 -12.86 -7.73
C SER A 38 2.49 -14.27 -7.64
N ALA A 39 1.17 -14.41 -7.79
CA ALA A 39 0.52 -15.70 -7.84
C ALA A 39 0.95 -16.50 -9.09
N MET A 40 1.03 -15.83 -10.26
CA MET A 40 1.57 -16.44 -11.48
C MET A 40 3.04 -16.84 -11.31
N GLN A 41 3.87 -15.98 -10.71
CA GLN A 41 5.28 -16.28 -10.44
C GLN A 41 5.44 -17.47 -9.50
N LYS A 42 4.59 -17.58 -8.47
CA LYS A 42 4.57 -18.76 -7.60
C LYS A 42 4.29 -20.04 -8.39
N SER A 43 3.31 -20.01 -9.29
CA SER A 43 3.01 -21.15 -10.17
C SER A 43 4.20 -21.53 -11.06
N VAL A 44 4.92 -20.56 -11.61
CA VAL A 44 6.15 -20.79 -12.37
C VAL A 44 7.24 -21.42 -11.49
N ASN A 45 7.39 -20.95 -10.27
CA ASN A 45 8.36 -21.48 -9.31
C ASN A 45 8.05 -22.94 -8.95
N ASP A 46 6.77 -23.28 -8.74
CA ASP A 46 6.32 -24.64 -8.43
C ASP A 46 6.61 -25.61 -9.61
N GLN A 47 6.39 -25.17 -10.84
CA GLN A 47 6.75 -25.91 -12.05
C GLN A 47 8.28 -26.08 -12.16
N GLY A 48 9.03 -25.06 -11.83
CA GLY A 48 10.50 -25.10 -11.78
C GLY A 48 11.02 -26.08 -10.75
N MET A 49 10.40 -26.15 -9.59
CA MET A 49 10.75 -27.14 -8.56
C MET A 49 10.52 -28.56 -9.06
N GLN A 50 9.42 -28.83 -9.77
CA GLN A 50 9.17 -30.14 -10.39
C GLN A 50 10.27 -30.52 -11.39
N LEU A 51 10.74 -29.56 -12.20
CA LEU A 51 11.87 -29.79 -13.11
C LEU A 51 13.19 -30.08 -12.39
N ALA A 52 13.41 -29.44 -11.23
CA ALA A 52 14.64 -29.63 -10.44
C ALA A 52 14.71 -30.99 -9.74
N LEU A 53 13.57 -31.61 -9.41
CA LEU A 53 13.48 -32.92 -8.79
C LEU A 53 13.89 -34.13 -9.72
N GLY A 54 14.08 -33.86 -11.01
CA GLY A 54 14.96 -34.66 -11.89
C GLY A 54 14.43 -35.98 -12.46
N GLN A 55 13.19 -36.40 -12.21
CA GLN A 55 12.64 -37.66 -12.72
C GLN A 55 11.52 -37.46 -13.76
N ILE A 56 11.74 -36.55 -14.71
CA ILE A 56 10.72 -36.17 -15.70
C ILE A 56 11.20 -36.64 -17.09
N ALA A 57 10.31 -37.26 -17.86
CA ALA A 57 10.58 -37.64 -19.25
C ALA A 57 10.96 -36.39 -20.08
N PRO A 58 11.91 -36.49 -21.04
CA PRO A 58 12.38 -35.35 -21.79
C PRO A 58 11.27 -34.53 -22.51
N SER A 59 10.25 -35.21 -23.05
CA SER A 59 9.10 -34.59 -23.69
C SER A 59 8.26 -33.76 -22.72
N LEU A 60 8.05 -34.26 -21.51
CA LEU A 60 7.32 -33.55 -20.47
C LEU A 60 8.12 -32.36 -19.95
N LYS A 61 9.45 -32.52 -19.80
CA LYS A 61 10.35 -31.43 -19.45
C LYS A 61 10.23 -30.26 -20.42
N ALA A 62 10.29 -30.52 -21.73
CA ALA A 62 10.13 -29.48 -22.76
C ALA A 62 8.76 -28.80 -22.68
N SER A 63 7.69 -29.55 -22.46
CA SER A 63 6.34 -29.01 -22.31
C SER A 63 6.22 -28.07 -21.10
N ILE A 64 6.76 -28.47 -19.95
CA ILE A 64 6.77 -27.65 -18.73
C ILE A 64 7.57 -26.35 -18.98
N MET A 65 8.76 -26.45 -19.57
CA MET A 65 9.60 -25.29 -19.86
C MET A 65 8.93 -24.32 -20.81
N ASN A 66 8.24 -24.79 -21.85
CA ASN A 66 7.49 -23.95 -22.76
C ASN A 66 6.33 -23.22 -22.07
N ARG A 67 5.62 -23.90 -21.15
CA ARG A 67 4.57 -23.30 -20.34
C ARG A 67 5.15 -22.22 -19.42
N MET A 68 6.24 -22.52 -18.72
CA MET A 68 6.94 -21.55 -17.87
C MET A 68 7.40 -20.33 -18.65
N LEU A 69 7.92 -20.52 -19.87
CA LEU A 69 8.33 -19.43 -20.76
C LEU A 69 7.14 -18.52 -21.13
N GLY A 70 5.99 -19.10 -21.48
CA GLY A 70 4.76 -18.36 -21.74
C GLY A 70 4.34 -17.52 -20.54
N GLN A 71 4.21 -18.16 -19.38
CA GLN A 71 3.82 -17.48 -18.13
C GLN A 71 4.82 -16.38 -17.74
N GLN A 72 6.13 -16.62 -17.91
CA GLN A 72 7.15 -15.63 -17.58
C GLN A 72 7.07 -14.39 -18.48
N ARG A 73 6.74 -14.56 -19.77
CA ARG A 73 6.48 -13.46 -20.70
C ARG A 73 5.23 -12.67 -20.33
N ASP A 74 4.16 -13.35 -19.90
CA ASP A 74 2.94 -12.70 -19.45
C ASP A 74 3.18 -11.84 -18.21
N ILE A 75 3.93 -12.36 -17.23
CA ILE A 75 4.37 -11.61 -16.05
C ILE A 75 5.20 -10.39 -16.46
N GLN A 76 6.14 -10.54 -17.39
CA GLN A 76 6.98 -9.46 -17.88
C GLN A 76 6.14 -8.34 -18.54
N ASN A 77 5.20 -8.70 -19.39
CA ASN A 77 4.32 -7.74 -20.05
C ASN A 77 3.44 -6.99 -19.04
N SER A 78 2.86 -7.70 -18.09
CA SER A 78 2.07 -7.09 -17.01
C SER A 78 2.91 -6.14 -16.16
N LEU A 79 4.14 -6.52 -15.83
CA LEU A 79 5.07 -5.66 -15.08
C LEU A 79 5.42 -4.37 -15.84
N LYS A 80 5.69 -4.48 -17.14
CA LYS A 80 5.95 -3.31 -18.00
C LYS A 80 4.75 -2.37 -18.07
N GLN A 81 3.53 -2.91 -18.13
CA GLN A 81 2.30 -2.10 -18.08
C GLN A 81 2.18 -1.34 -16.77
N VAL A 82 2.37 -2.02 -15.63
CA VAL A 82 2.36 -1.38 -14.31
C VAL A 82 3.40 -0.26 -14.24
N MET A 83 4.62 -0.51 -14.71
CA MET A 83 5.70 0.49 -14.70
C MET A 83 5.34 1.73 -15.54
N ASN A 84 4.75 1.52 -16.73
CA ASN A 84 4.33 2.61 -17.61
C ASN A 84 3.20 3.44 -16.98
N GLN A 85 2.19 2.79 -16.40
CA GLN A 85 1.09 3.46 -15.72
C GLN A 85 1.56 4.27 -14.51
N MET A 86 2.50 3.72 -13.73
CA MET A 86 3.11 4.41 -12.61
C MET A 86 3.88 5.67 -13.04
N ASN A 87 4.64 5.57 -14.13
CA ASN A 87 5.36 6.72 -14.68
C ASN A 87 4.40 7.82 -15.15
N GLN A 88 3.28 7.45 -15.78
CA GLN A 88 2.25 8.39 -16.23
C GLN A 88 1.52 9.08 -15.07
N THR A 89 1.32 8.36 -13.97
CA THR A 89 0.63 8.89 -12.77
C THR A 89 1.56 9.60 -11.79
N GLY A 90 2.86 9.69 -12.08
CA GLY A 90 3.86 10.30 -11.20
C GLY A 90 4.13 9.53 -9.91
N LYS A 91 3.61 8.31 -9.78
CA LYS A 91 3.78 7.47 -8.60
C LYS A 91 5.12 6.76 -8.65
N GLN A 92 6.09 7.26 -7.91
CA GLN A 92 7.45 6.69 -7.86
C GLN A 92 7.70 5.90 -6.57
N GLY A 93 8.68 4.98 -6.62
CA GLY A 93 9.27 4.36 -5.43
C GLY A 93 8.48 3.18 -4.85
N LEU A 94 7.78 2.42 -5.67
CA LEU A 94 7.03 1.21 -5.27
C LEU A 94 7.90 -0.08 -5.31
N GLY A 95 9.15 0.03 -4.93
CA GLY A 95 10.09 -1.08 -4.94
C GLY A 95 10.96 -1.13 -6.20
N ASP A 96 11.79 -2.18 -6.29
CA ASP A 96 12.75 -2.38 -7.38
C ASP A 96 12.09 -3.12 -8.57
N LEU A 97 11.11 -2.47 -9.23
CA LEU A 97 10.41 -3.06 -10.38
C LEU A 97 11.35 -3.26 -11.58
N ASN A 98 12.31 -2.36 -11.77
CA ASN A 98 13.33 -2.49 -12.81
C ASN A 98 14.23 -3.71 -12.58
N GLY A 99 14.66 -3.93 -11.34
CA GLY A 99 15.43 -5.11 -10.98
C GLY A 99 14.64 -6.41 -11.14
N ILE A 100 13.34 -6.41 -10.84
CA ILE A 100 12.45 -7.55 -11.10
C ILE A 100 12.39 -7.82 -12.60
N SER A 101 12.16 -6.80 -13.45
CA SER A 101 12.11 -6.93 -14.90
C SER A 101 13.41 -7.51 -15.47
N SER A 102 14.56 -7.01 -15.01
CA SER A 102 15.88 -7.51 -15.45
C SER A 102 16.10 -8.99 -15.07
N GLU A 103 15.68 -9.41 -13.87
CA GLU A 103 15.80 -10.84 -13.51
C GLU A 103 14.84 -11.73 -14.30
N ILE A 104 13.63 -11.24 -14.64
CA ILE A 104 12.68 -11.93 -15.52
C ILE A 104 13.30 -12.11 -16.92
N ASP A 105 13.92 -11.07 -17.50
CA ASP A 105 14.59 -11.16 -18.80
C ASP A 105 15.66 -12.24 -18.82
N LYS A 106 16.46 -12.36 -17.75
CA LYS A 106 17.49 -13.40 -17.62
C LYS A 106 16.87 -14.80 -17.58
N VAL A 107 15.79 -14.97 -16.81
CA VAL A 107 15.07 -16.26 -16.73
C VAL A 107 14.48 -16.63 -18.10
N ILE A 108 13.84 -15.70 -18.81
CA ILE A 108 13.29 -15.92 -20.16
C ILE A 108 14.39 -16.38 -21.12
N ASN A 109 15.54 -15.71 -21.13
CA ASN A 109 16.66 -16.05 -22.00
C ASN A 109 17.21 -17.46 -21.75
N GLU A 110 17.29 -17.88 -20.48
CA GLU A 110 17.74 -19.24 -20.15
C GLU A 110 16.68 -20.30 -20.51
N LEU A 111 15.39 -20.02 -20.32
CA LEU A 111 14.32 -20.91 -20.74
C LEU A 111 14.28 -21.10 -22.27
N ILE A 112 14.54 -20.05 -23.06
CA ILE A 112 14.65 -20.12 -24.53
C ILE A 112 15.79 -21.05 -24.94
N ARG A 113 16.91 -21.05 -24.19
CA ARG A 113 18.05 -21.93 -24.42
C ARG A 113 17.84 -23.36 -23.94
N ASN A 114 16.65 -23.70 -23.44
CA ASN A 114 16.35 -24.97 -22.79
C ASN A 114 17.31 -25.29 -21.61
N ASN A 115 17.88 -24.28 -21.00
CA ASN A 115 18.80 -24.41 -19.88
C ASN A 115 18.06 -24.15 -18.58
N TYR A 116 17.51 -25.19 -17.96
CA TYR A 116 16.92 -25.11 -16.63
C TYR A 116 17.83 -25.75 -15.60
N ASN A 117 18.32 -24.96 -14.68
CA ASN A 117 19.25 -25.39 -13.62
C ASN A 117 18.88 -24.72 -12.27
N ARG A 118 19.59 -25.09 -11.22
CA ARG A 118 19.36 -24.55 -9.87
C ARG A 118 19.45 -23.02 -9.81
N SER A 119 20.37 -22.41 -10.56
CA SER A 119 20.53 -20.95 -10.59
C SER A 119 19.26 -20.24 -11.07
N ILE A 120 18.54 -20.84 -12.04
CA ILE A 120 17.28 -20.28 -12.55
C ILE A 120 16.20 -20.39 -11.48
N ASN A 121 16.13 -21.53 -10.79
CA ASN A 121 15.19 -21.69 -9.67
C ASN A 121 15.44 -20.65 -8.58
N ASP A 122 16.69 -20.41 -8.19
CA ASP A 122 17.05 -19.38 -7.21
C ASP A 122 16.67 -17.96 -7.69
N ARG A 123 16.84 -17.65 -8.98
CA ARG A 123 16.38 -16.39 -9.57
C ARG A 123 14.86 -16.24 -9.52
N GLN A 124 14.12 -17.27 -9.84
CA GLN A 124 12.67 -17.27 -9.77
C GLN A 124 12.17 -17.05 -8.34
N GLN A 125 12.79 -17.66 -7.33
CA GLN A 125 12.49 -17.38 -5.93
C GLN A 125 12.80 -15.92 -5.55
N LYS A 126 13.90 -15.39 -6.04
CA LYS A 126 14.27 -13.99 -5.81
C LYS A 126 13.29 -13.01 -6.45
N ILE A 127 12.80 -13.30 -7.67
CA ILE A 127 11.75 -12.51 -8.33
C ILE A 127 10.50 -12.48 -7.46
N LEU A 128 10.00 -13.64 -7.03
CA LEU A 128 8.82 -13.74 -6.17
C LEU A 128 9.00 -12.95 -4.87
N SER A 129 10.12 -13.11 -4.19
CA SER A 129 10.43 -12.38 -2.95
C SER A 129 10.40 -10.86 -3.15
N ARG A 130 10.99 -10.36 -4.24
CA ARG A 130 10.97 -8.92 -4.58
C ARG A 130 9.57 -8.41 -4.91
N MET A 131 8.75 -9.20 -5.63
CA MET A 131 7.35 -8.86 -5.90
C MET A 131 6.55 -8.73 -4.60
N LEU A 132 6.70 -9.66 -3.66
CA LEU A 132 6.04 -9.61 -2.35
C LEU A 132 6.49 -8.40 -1.53
N ASN A 133 7.78 -8.06 -1.56
CA ASN A 133 8.29 -6.85 -0.92
C ASN A 133 7.71 -5.56 -1.54
N SER A 134 7.55 -5.52 -2.87
CA SER A 134 6.91 -4.40 -3.56
C SER A 134 5.44 -4.27 -3.16
N GLN A 135 4.68 -5.37 -3.04
CA GLN A 135 3.31 -5.35 -2.51
C GLN A 135 3.24 -4.76 -1.10
N LYS A 136 4.13 -5.19 -0.21
CA LYS A 136 4.21 -4.65 1.15
C LYS A 136 4.47 -3.14 1.15
N SER A 137 5.36 -2.66 0.29
CA SER A 137 5.66 -1.23 0.15
C SER A 137 4.47 -0.45 -0.39
N MET A 138 3.73 -1.00 -1.36
CA MET A 138 2.50 -0.39 -1.90
C MET A 138 1.41 -0.29 -0.84
N THR A 139 1.18 -1.36 -0.07
CA THR A 139 0.19 -1.36 1.02
C THR A 139 0.52 -0.30 2.07
N GLN A 140 1.78 -0.21 2.49
CA GLN A 140 2.18 0.78 3.49
C GLN A 140 2.01 2.23 3.01
N ARG A 141 2.22 2.50 1.72
CA ARG A 141 2.04 3.84 1.14
C ARG A 141 0.57 4.18 0.97
N GLY A 142 -0.24 3.26 0.46
CA GLY A 142 -1.68 3.45 0.33
C GLY A 142 -2.32 3.84 1.66
N VAL A 143 -1.99 3.14 2.75
CA VAL A 143 -2.46 3.47 4.10
C VAL A 143 -2.01 4.86 4.56
N LYS A 144 -0.77 5.26 4.25
CA LYS A 144 -0.27 6.60 4.62
C LYS A 144 -0.99 7.72 3.86
N GLU A 145 -1.25 7.53 2.58
CA GLU A 145 -1.97 8.52 1.76
C GLU A 145 -3.44 8.63 2.18
N GLU A 146 -4.09 7.52 2.45
CA GLU A 146 -5.47 7.51 2.95
C GLU A 146 -5.58 8.25 4.30
N ARG A 147 -4.65 8.04 5.22
CA ARG A 147 -4.61 8.76 6.50
C ARG A 147 -4.44 10.27 6.30
N LYS A 148 -3.57 10.70 5.41
CA LYS A 148 -3.40 12.13 5.08
C LYS A 148 -4.68 12.72 4.49
N SER A 149 -5.34 12.02 3.59
CA SER A 149 -6.59 12.46 2.97
C SER A 149 -7.72 12.59 3.99
N LYS A 150 -7.89 11.62 4.89
CA LYS A 150 -8.91 11.67 5.95
C LYS A 150 -8.65 12.82 6.94
N THR A 151 -7.40 13.07 7.30
CA THR A 151 -7.04 14.20 8.19
C THR A 151 -7.36 15.53 7.53
N ALA A 152 -7.13 15.69 6.24
CA ALA A 152 -7.44 16.92 5.51
C ALA A 152 -8.94 17.17 5.33
N SER A 153 -9.78 16.12 5.23
CA SER A 153 -11.24 16.26 5.09
C SER A 153 -11.96 16.52 6.42
N GLN A 154 -11.35 16.23 7.55
CA GLN A 154 -11.90 16.46 8.89
C GLN A 154 -11.59 17.86 9.45
N ILE A 155 -10.70 18.62 8.82
CA ILE A 155 -10.48 20.02 9.18
C ILE A 155 -11.56 20.84 8.47
N SER A 156 -12.82 20.75 8.90
CA SER A 156 -13.71 21.88 8.78
C SER A 156 -13.12 22.96 9.67
N SER A 157 -12.48 23.96 9.08
CA SER A 157 -12.03 25.15 9.78
C SER A 157 -13.26 26.00 10.15
N THR A 158 -14.03 25.54 11.10
CA THR A 158 -14.85 26.40 11.92
C THR A 158 -13.86 27.10 12.82
N SER A 159 -13.59 28.37 12.54
CA SER A 159 -12.90 29.24 13.50
C SER A 159 -13.54 29.01 14.85
N PRO A 160 -12.75 28.77 15.92
CA PRO A 160 -13.33 28.65 17.26
C PRO A 160 -14.24 29.84 17.47
N MET A 161 -15.50 29.62 17.84
CA MET A 161 -16.38 30.72 18.26
C MET A 161 -15.62 31.46 19.35
N GLY A 162 -15.47 32.78 19.15
CA GLY A 162 -14.79 33.60 20.15
C GLY A 162 -15.41 33.32 21.54
N LEU A 163 -14.57 33.16 22.53
CA LEU A 163 -15.01 32.91 23.90
C LEU A 163 -15.97 34.05 24.30
N PRO A 164 -17.09 33.73 24.98
CA PRO A 164 -18.02 34.73 25.49
C PRO A 164 -17.31 35.77 26.36
N ASN A 165 -17.77 36.98 26.38
CA ASN A 165 -17.20 38.07 27.24
C ASN A 165 -17.49 37.84 28.73
N ASP A 166 -18.47 37.02 29.06
CA ASP A 166 -18.82 36.69 30.44
C ASP A 166 -17.93 35.59 31.02
N LEU A 167 -17.25 35.88 32.13
CA LEU A 167 -16.35 34.99 32.85
C LEU A 167 -17.04 33.71 33.35
N GLY A 168 -18.31 33.79 33.73
CA GLY A 168 -19.06 32.62 34.20
C GLY A 168 -19.29 31.62 33.05
N GLN A 169 -19.64 32.13 31.88
CA GLN A 169 -19.83 31.29 30.68
C GLN A 169 -18.52 30.69 30.17
N ARG A 170 -17.42 31.43 30.25
CA ARG A 170 -16.07 30.91 29.91
C ARG A 170 -15.66 29.74 30.79
N LYS A 171 -15.83 29.87 32.11
CA LYS A 171 -15.54 28.75 33.05
C LYS A 171 -16.39 27.51 32.79
N SER A 172 -17.67 27.70 32.47
CA SER A 172 -18.55 26.59 32.12
C SER A 172 -18.10 25.86 30.88
N ILE A 173 -17.73 26.58 29.82
CA ILE A 173 -17.22 26.00 28.56
C ILE A 173 -15.89 25.28 28.77
N ILE A 174 -14.99 25.83 29.57
CA ILE A 174 -13.70 25.19 29.88
C ILE A 174 -13.91 23.90 30.68
N MET A 175 -14.82 23.89 31.65
CA MET A 175 -15.13 22.66 32.40
C MET A 175 -15.78 21.60 31.53
N GLU A 176 -16.74 21.96 30.69
CA GLU A 176 -17.40 21.05 29.75
C GLU A 176 -16.39 20.43 28.75
N ALA A 177 -15.48 21.25 28.20
CA ALA A 177 -14.42 20.77 27.33
C ALA A 177 -13.41 19.84 28.04
N MET A 178 -13.14 20.11 29.34
CA MET A 178 -12.31 19.23 30.15
C MET A 178 -12.97 17.85 30.38
N ASP A 179 -14.26 17.84 30.74
CA ASP A 179 -15.02 16.63 30.97
C ASP A 179 -15.16 15.80 29.70
N GLU A 180 -15.40 16.43 28.57
CA GLU A 180 -15.42 15.78 27.24
C GLU A 180 -14.07 15.15 26.91
N ALA A 181 -12.97 15.88 27.10
CA ALA A 181 -11.62 15.40 26.85
C ALA A 181 -11.24 14.23 27.80
N LEU A 182 -11.68 14.25 29.06
CA LEU A 182 -11.46 13.15 30.00
C LEU A 182 -12.30 11.92 29.68
N SER A 183 -13.51 12.11 29.16
CA SER A 183 -14.41 11.03 28.75
C SER A 183 -13.97 10.29 27.49
N ALA A 184 -13.05 10.85 26.70
CA ALA A 184 -12.56 10.29 25.45
C ALA A 184 -11.67 9.02 25.62
N GLY A 185 -11.47 8.52 26.85
CA GLY A 185 -10.83 7.23 27.11
C GLY A 185 -9.30 7.20 26.90
N PHE A 186 -8.62 8.32 27.07
CA PHE A 186 -7.15 8.39 27.01
C PHE A 186 -6.48 7.68 28.22
N SER A 187 -5.20 7.32 28.05
CA SER A 187 -4.41 6.72 29.13
C SER A 187 -4.31 7.67 30.35
N SER A 188 -4.11 7.10 31.54
CA SER A 188 -4.05 7.86 32.81
C SER A 188 -2.98 8.97 32.80
N GLU A 189 -1.88 8.77 32.08
CA GLU A 189 -0.82 9.76 31.88
C GLU A 189 -1.30 10.97 31.06
N TYR A 190 -2.05 10.71 29.99
CA TYR A 190 -2.67 11.74 29.16
C TYR A 190 -3.80 12.48 29.89
N GLN A 191 -4.59 11.79 30.69
CA GLN A 191 -5.62 12.41 31.54
C GLN A 191 -4.99 13.42 32.52
N GLY A 192 -3.84 13.07 33.11
CA GLY A 192 -3.08 13.99 33.97
C GLY A 192 -2.58 15.25 33.24
N MET A 193 -2.17 15.13 31.97
CA MET A 193 -1.78 16.27 31.15
C MET A 193 -2.99 17.16 30.76
N ILE A 194 -4.12 16.55 30.42
CA ILE A 194 -5.37 17.25 30.11
C ILE A 194 -5.80 18.09 31.33
N GLN A 195 -5.86 17.49 32.53
CA GLN A 195 -6.21 18.21 33.75
C GLN A 195 -5.27 19.38 34.04
N LYS A 196 -3.96 19.19 33.91
CA LYS A 196 -2.99 20.26 34.09
C LYS A 196 -3.20 21.41 33.10
N TYR A 197 -3.46 21.11 31.85
CA TYR A 197 -3.71 22.10 30.80
C TYR A 197 -4.94 22.95 31.13
N PHE A 198 -6.09 22.33 31.42
CA PHE A 198 -7.32 23.06 31.72
C PHE A 198 -7.23 23.81 33.04
N ASN A 199 -6.55 23.31 34.05
CA ASN A 199 -6.28 24.03 35.29
C ASN A 199 -5.38 25.25 35.06
N SER A 200 -4.39 25.20 34.17
CA SER A 200 -3.56 26.35 33.81
C SER A 200 -4.36 27.41 33.08
N LEU A 201 -5.29 27.04 32.20
CA LEU A 201 -6.20 27.99 31.55
C LEU A 201 -7.09 28.72 32.57
N ASN A 202 -7.67 28.01 33.51
CA ASN A 202 -8.49 28.60 34.58
C ASN A 202 -7.68 29.55 35.47
N SER A 203 -6.42 29.27 35.73
CA SER A 203 -5.56 30.12 36.56
C SER A 203 -5.10 31.42 35.83
N LEU A 204 -4.85 31.33 34.52
CA LEU A 204 -4.51 32.49 33.69
C LEU A 204 -5.66 33.47 33.58
N GLU A 205 -6.89 32.98 33.48
CA GLU A 205 -8.08 33.87 33.44
C GLU A 205 -8.35 34.54 34.79
N SER A 206 -8.01 33.93 35.91
CA SER A 206 -8.13 34.57 37.23
C SER A 206 -7.14 35.71 37.46
N LEU A 207 -5.96 35.64 36.81
CA LEU A 207 -4.95 36.68 36.90
C LEU A 207 -5.24 37.92 36.01
N SER A 208 -5.92 37.73 34.87
CA SER A 208 -6.29 38.85 33.95
C SER A 208 -7.38 39.75 34.49
N VAL A 209 -8.10 39.31 35.52
CA VAL A 209 -9.19 40.10 36.16
C VAL A 209 -8.67 41.03 37.27
N SER A 210 -7.54 40.70 37.87
CA SER A 210 -6.94 41.53 38.92
C SER A 210 -6.22 42.77 38.41
N ASP A 211 -5.82 42.79 37.10
CA ASP A 211 -5.12 43.96 36.51
C ASP A 211 -6.03 45.02 35.89
N THR A 212 -7.36 44.78 35.83
CA THR A 212 -8.34 45.75 35.28
C THR A 212 -9.11 46.56 36.33
N LEU A 213 -8.81 46.37 37.62
CA LEU A 213 -9.46 47.08 38.73
C LEU A 213 -8.46 47.92 39.58
N GLY A 214 -7.33 48.34 38.97
CA GLY A 214 -6.35 49.24 39.55
C GLY A 214 -6.37 50.63 38.89
#